data_a4ab777674d7d9ec0e350e7a46211789
#
_entry.id   a4ab777674d7d9ec0e350e7a46211789
#
_cell.length_a   1.000
_cell.length_b   1.000
_cell.length_c   1.000
_cell.angle_alpha   90.00
_cell.angle_beta   90.00
_cell.angle_gamma   90.00
#
_symmetry.space_group_name_H-M   'P 1'
#
loop_
_entity.id
_entity.type
_entity.pdbx_description
1 polymer ?
#
loop_
_entity_poly.entity_id
_entity_poly.type
_entity_poly.pdbx_seq_one_letter_code
_entity_poly.pdbx_strand_id
1 'polypeptide(L)'
;KYADTPNLDSLAAKGMIYTRAISNAPVCAPARTTIISGMYPTSTGAEHMRSMTQLPKEFKMYPVYLRELGYYCTNNSKEDYNLAKDGQVWNEGGRKATWTNRADKDQPFFAIHNFTVSHESQIRKRPHQQIHEPAKVRVPAYHPDVSEVRQDWAQYYDKLTEMDKMVGDKLKLLEEQGLADDTIIFYFGDHGSGMPRSKR
;
A
#
# COMPACT_ATOMS: atom_id res chain seq x y z
N LYS A 1 7.63 8.83 -18.13
CA LYS A 1 6.79 7.77 -17.58
C LYS A 1 7.45 6.44 -17.89
N TYR A 2 7.58 5.56 -16.91
CA TYR A 2 8.33 4.30 -17.07
C TYR A 2 7.42 3.07 -16.98
N ALA A 3 6.34 3.14 -16.25
CA ALA A 3 5.27 2.15 -16.22
C ALA A 3 3.97 2.73 -16.75
N ASP A 4 3.10 1.89 -17.28
CA ASP A 4 1.77 2.32 -17.73
C ASP A 4 0.79 2.23 -16.55
N THR A 5 0.34 3.40 -16.09
CA THR A 5 -0.51 3.54 -14.90
C THR A 5 -1.68 4.50 -15.16
N PRO A 6 -2.57 4.19 -16.12
CA PRO A 6 -3.62 5.12 -16.52
C PRO A 6 -4.64 5.42 -15.42
N ASN A 7 -4.95 4.47 -14.54
CA ASN A 7 -5.89 4.67 -13.44
C ASN A 7 -5.31 5.59 -12.37
N LEU A 8 -4.05 5.37 -11.97
CA LEU A 8 -3.34 6.24 -11.04
C LEU A 8 -3.07 7.62 -11.62
N ASP A 9 -2.76 7.71 -12.93
CA ASP A 9 -2.61 9.01 -13.61
C ASP A 9 -3.92 9.78 -13.60
N SER A 10 -5.05 9.13 -13.83
CA SER A 10 -6.38 9.76 -13.75
C SER A 10 -6.72 10.21 -12.33
N LEU A 11 -6.40 9.40 -11.32
CA LEU A 11 -6.58 9.77 -9.91
C LEU A 11 -5.71 10.99 -9.57
N ALA A 12 -4.45 10.99 -9.99
CA ALA A 12 -3.51 12.08 -9.77
C ALA A 12 -3.95 13.38 -10.46
N ALA A 13 -4.51 13.31 -11.65
CA ALA A 13 -5.01 14.47 -12.39
C ALA A 13 -6.20 15.16 -11.72
N LYS A 14 -6.97 14.41 -10.92
CA LYS A 14 -8.13 14.91 -10.16
C LYS A 14 -7.79 15.29 -8.71
N GLY A 15 -6.57 15.01 -8.26
CA GLY A 15 -6.18 15.11 -6.87
C GLY A 15 -4.89 15.90 -6.64
N MET A 16 -4.25 15.62 -5.52
CA MET A 16 -2.99 16.23 -5.09
C MET A 16 -1.88 15.18 -5.07
N ILE A 17 -0.73 15.52 -5.67
CA ILE A 17 0.47 14.67 -5.65
C ILE A 17 1.48 15.23 -4.66
N TYR A 18 1.85 14.44 -3.67
CA TYR A 18 2.92 14.77 -2.73
C TYR A 18 4.26 14.30 -3.31
N THR A 19 5.06 15.23 -3.82
CA THR A 19 6.35 14.92 -4.46
C THR A 19 7.49 14.63 -3.47
N ARG A 20 7.26 14.90 -2.18
CA ARG A 20 8.23 14.72 -1.08
C ARG A 20 7.65 13.94 0.09
N ALA A 21 6.85 12.92 -0.20
CA ALA A 21 6.39 11.97 0.82
C ALA A 21 7.51 10.96 1.11
N ILE A 22 7.98 10.92 2.35
CA ILE A 22 9.13 10.13 2.77
C ILE A 22 8.68 9.13 3.82
N SER A 23 9.00 7.84 3.60
CA SER A 23 8.82 6.82 4.63
C SER A 23 9.90 6.98 5.72
N ASN A 24 9.51 6.80 6.96
CA ASN A 24 10.42 6.86 8.11
C ASN A 24 11.26 5.57 8.29
N ALA A 25 10.99 4.53 7.53
CA ALA A 25 11.76 3.28 7.53
C ALA A 25 11.72 2.63 6.13
N PRO A 26 12.85 2.06 5.66
CA PRO A 26 12.93 1.48 4.31
C PRO A 26 12.44 0.02 4.25
N VAL A 27 11.57 -0.39 5.16
CA VAL A 27 11.08 -1.77 5.26
C VAL A 27 9.65 -1.82 5.81
N CYS A 28 8.88 -2.84 5.40
CA CYS A 28 7.44 -2.92 5.60
C CYS A 28 6.99 -2.69 7.06
N ALA A 29 7.43 -3.53 8.00
CA ALA A 29 6.84 -3.54 9.34
C ALA A 29 7.10 -2.24 10.12
N PRO A 30 8.32 -1.69 10.19
CA PRO A 30 8.54 -0.39 10.83
C PRO A 30 7.81 0.77 10.14
N ALA A 31 7.80 0.82 8.80
CA ALA A 31 7.06 1.86 8.08
C ALA A 31 5.55 1.76 8.39
N ARG A 32 5.01 0.55 8.40
CA ARG A 32 3.59 0.29 8.67
C ARG A 32 3.21 0.53 10.12
N THR A 33 4.15 0.43 11.07
CA THR A 33 3.96 0.88 12.45
C THR A 33 3.55 2.35 12.49
N THR A 34 4.28 3.21 11.80
CA THR A 34 3.94 4.63 11.74
C THR A 34 2.61 4.86 11.03
N ILE A 35 2.36 4.17 9.92
CA ILE A 35 1.10 4.31 9.18
C ILE A 35 -0.10 4.01 10.06
N ILE A 36 -0.04 2.97 10.91
CA ILE A 36 -1.20 2.54 11.70
C ILE A 36 -1.31 3.23 13.05
N SER A 37 -0.23 3.74 13.60
CA SER A 37 -0.21 4.35 14.94
C SER A 37 -0.01 5.86 14.95
N GLY A 38 0.50 6.45 13.86
CA GLY A 38 0.96 7.83 13.82
C GLY A 38 2.24 8.09 14.62
N MET A 39 2.92 7.04 15.10
CA MET A 39 4.11 7.14 15.95
C MET A 39 5.35 6.59 15.24
N TYR A 40 6.49 7.20 15.47
CA TYR A 40 7.75 6.65 14.95
C TYR A 40 8.06 5.30 15.61
N PRO A 41 8.59 4.31 14.85
CA PRO A 41 8.92 2.99 15.40
C PRO A 41 9.94 3.06 16.55
N THR A 42 10.90 3.99 16.47
CA THR A 42 11.90 4.23 17.53
C THR A 42 11.28 4.74 18.84
N SER A 43 10.12 5.39 18.78
CA SER A 43 9.41 5.84 19.99
C SER A 43 8.61 4.73 20.66
N THR A 44 8.35 3.63 19.92
CA THR A 44 7.53 2.50 20.38
C THR A 44 8.34 1.21 20.56
N GLY A 45 9.65 1.23 20.24
CA GLY A 45 10.49 0.02 20.22
C GLY A 45 10.16 -0.94 19.06
N ALA A 46 9.46 -0.45 18.03
CA ALA A 46 8.98 -1.25 16.90
C ALA A 46 9.87 -1.12 15.65
N GLU A 47 11.11 -0.69 15.79
CA GLU A 47 12.07 -0.49 14.70
C GLU A 47 12.61 -1.78 14.08
N HIS A 48 12.58 -2.88 14.80
CA HIS A 48 13.04 -4.18 14.31
C HIS A 48 11.88 -4.99 13.70
N MET A 49 12.17 -5.72 12.64
CA MET A 49 11.17 -6.57 11.98
C MET A 49 10.55 -7.56 12.97
N ARG A 50 9.23 -7.55 13.07
CA ARG A 50 8.41 -8.42 13.94
C ARG A 50 8.68 -8.24 15.44
N SER A 51 8.95 -6.99 15.85
CA SER A 51 9.14 -6.61 17.26
C SER A 51 7.93 -6.96 18.13
N MET A 52 6.71 -6.86 17.59
CA MET A 52 5.45 -7.15 18.30
C MET A 52 5.36 -6.39 19.63
N THR A 53 5.78 -5.13 19.63
CA THR A 53 5.73 -4.27 20.81
C THR A 53 4.30 -3.86 21.13
N GLN A 54 4.04 -3.52 22.37
CA GLN A 54 2.74 -3.06 22.81
C GLN A 54 2.74 -1.53 22.88
N LEU A 55 1.72 -0.91 22.32
CA LEU A 55 1.52 0.53 22.48
C LEU A 55 1.21 0.85 23.95
N PRO A 56 1.63 2.02 24.46
CA PRO A 56 1.12 2.53 25.73
C PRO A 56 -0.40 2.53 25.74
N LYS A 57 -1.02 2.29 26.90
CA LYS A 57 -2.49 2.11 27.04
C LYS A 57 -3.32 3.31 26.53
N GLU A 58 -2.72 4.47 26.52
CA GLU A 58 -3.34 5.73 26.09
C GLU A 58 -3.43 5.84 24.55
N PHE A 59 -2.69 4.99 23.82
CA PHE A 59 -2.63 5.02 22.37
C PHE A 59 -3.23 3.75 21.75
N LYS A 60 -3.98 3.96 20.68
CA LYS A 60 -4.58 2.87 19.89
C LYS A 60 -4.11 2.98 18.44
N MET A 61 -4.15 1.89 17.71
CA MET A 61 -4.10 1.95 16.25
C MET A 61 -5.29 2.78 15.75
N TYR A 62 -5.05 3.74 14.85
CA TYR A 62 -6.07 4.74 14.50
C TYR A 62 -7.41 4.19 13.99
N PRO A 63 -7.51 3.00 13.37
CA PRO A 63 -8.81 2.46 12.98
C PRO A 63 -9.74 2.20 14.18
N VAL A 64 -9.18 1.99 15.37
CA VAL A 64 -9.99 1.82 16.60
C VAL A 64 -10.75 3.10 16.89
N TYR A 65 -10.11 4.27 16.79
CA TYR A 65 -10.77 5.57 16.98
C TYR A 65 -11.87 5.80 15.93
N LEU A 66 -11.62 5.44 14.67
CA LEU A 66 -12.63 5.56 13.62
C LEU A 66 -13.85 4.65 13.91
N ARG A 67 -13.61 3.43 14.38
CA ARG A 67 -14.69 2.51 14.78
C ARG A 67 -15.50 3.06 15.96
N GLU A 68 -14.85 3.68 16.94
CA GLU A 68 -15.51 4.35 18.06
C GLU A 68 -16.41 5.52 17.59
N LEU A 69 -16.07 6.13 16.45
CA LEU A 69 -16.88 7.15 15.77
C LEU A 69 -17.94 6.58 14.82
N GLY A 70 -18.13 5.25 14.79
CA GLY A 70 -19.15 4.60 14.00
C GLY A 70 -18.74 4.18 12.58
N TYR A 71 -17.47 4.33 12.20
CA TYR A 71 -17.01 3.86 10.90
C TYR A 71 -16.93 2.34 10.82
N TYR A 72 -17.27 1.78 9.67
CA TYR A 72 -16.96 0.40 9.32
C TYR A 72 -15.54 0.32 8.76
N CYS A 73 -14.61 -0.23 9.54
CA CYS A 73 -13.19 -0.26 9.21
C CYS A 73 -12.76 -1.63 8.69
N THR A 74 -12.15 -1.68 7.50
CA THR A 74 -11.70 -2.93 6.87
C THR A 74 -10.23 -2.87 6.44
N ASN A 75 -9.54 -4.03 6.48
CA ASN A 75 -8.17 -4.18 6.00
C ASN A 75 -7.99 -5.41 5.11
N ASN A 76 -7.72 -5.20 3.85
CA ASN A 76 -7.46 -6.24 2.86
C ASN A 76 -6.01 -6.14 2.36
N SER A 77 -5.10 -7.01 2.77
CA SER A 77 -5.18 -7.97 3.87
C SER A 77 -3.92 -7.89 4.74
N LYS A 78 -2.86 -7.23 4.23
CA LYS A 78 -1.58 -7.14 4.91
C LYS A 78 -1.67 -6.20 6.11
N GLU A 79 -1.27 -6.66 7.27
CA GLU A 79 -1.11 -5.86 8.48
C GLU A 79 0.36 -5.53 8.72
N ASP A 80 1.14 -6.45 9.25
CA ASP A 80 2.59 -6.35 9.43
C ASP A 80 3.01 -5.07 10.19
N TYR A 81 2.32 -4.78 11.30
CA TYR A 81 2.47 -3.50 11.99
C TYR A 81 3.55 -3.45 13.07
N ASN A 82 4.28 -4.55 13.34
CA ASN A 82 5.21 -4.67 14.48
C ASN A 82 4.59 -4.38 15.86
N LEU A 83 3.30 -4.27 15.95
CA LEU A 83 2.56 -3.95 17.17
C LEU A 83 1.65 -5.11 17.53
N ALA A 84 1.61 -5.43 18.82
CA ALA A 84 0.60 -6.31 19.36
C ALA A 84 -0.78 -5.63 19.26
N LYS A 85 -1.79 -6.39 18.87
CA LYS A 85 -3.16 -5.88 18.83
C LYS A 85 -3.74 -5.93 20.23
N ASP A 86 -4.24 -4.81 20.68
CA ASP A 86 -5.06 -4.73 21.87
C ASP A 86 -6.54 -4.67 21.42
N GLY A 87 -7.23 -5.79 21.56
CA GLY A 87 -8.60 -5.93 21.12
C GLY A 87 -8.80 -5.98 19.59
N GLN A 88 -9.99 -5.60 19.18
CA GLN A 88 -10.42 -5.62 17.79
C GLN A 88 -10.07 -4.30 17.07
N VAL A 89 -9.11 -4.32 16.17
CA VAL A 89 -8.69 -3.15 15.38
C VAL A 89 -9.64 -2.90 14.20
N TRP A 90 -10.06 -3.94 13.51
CA TRP A 90 -10.88 -3.90 12.30
C TRP A 90 -12.26 -4.52 12.52
N ASN A 91 -13.28 -4.03 11.85
CA ASN A 91 -14.55 -4.76 11.75
C ASN A 91 -14.36 -6.03 10.93
N GLU A 92 -13.58 -5.93 9.85
CA GLU A 92 -13.26 -7.06 8.99
C GLU A 92 -11.81 -6.97 8.51
N GLY A 93 -11.05 -8.07 8.63
CA GLY A 93 -9.68 -8.22 8.16
C GLY A 93 -9.52 -9.45 7.27
N GLY A 94 -8.56 -9.40 6.33
CA GLY A 94 -8.25 -10.53 5.47
C GLY A 94 -8.61 -10.30 4.00
N ARG A 95 -8.38 -11.33 3.17
CA ARG A 95 -8.46 -11.19 1.70
C ARG A 95 -9.86 -10.85 1.15
N LYS A 96 -10.91 -11.11 1.92
CA LYS A 96 -12.29 -10.81 1.54
C LYS A 96 -12.82 -9.52 2.15
N ALA A 97 -12.03 -8.86 3.00
CA ALA A 97 -12.42 -7.62 3.65
C ALA A 97 -12.64 -6.50 2.63
N THR A 98 -13.78 -5.86 2.72
CA THR A 98 -14.15 -4.75 1.83
C THR A 98 -15.22 -3.90 2.49
N TRP A 99 -15.25 -2.61 2.17
CA TRP A 99 -16.31 -1.70 2.61
C TRP A 99 -17.71 -2.13 2.17
N THR A 100 -17.79 -2.93 1.09
CA THR A 100 -19.08 -3.41 0.55
C THR A 100 -19.78 -4.42 1.45
N ASN A 101 -19.07 -5.01 2.42
CA ASN A 101 -19.60 -6.02 3.35
C ASN A 101 -20.35 -5.38 4.54
N ARG A 102 -20.30 -4.03 4.70
CA ARG A 102 -21.05 -3.37 5.77
C ARG A 102 -22.56 -3.62 5.61
N ALA A 103 -23.21 -3.94 6.71
CA ALA A 103 -24.64 -4.26 6.72
C ALA A 103 -25.49 -3.02 6.40
N ASP A 104 -25.19 -1.90 7.04
CA ASP A 104 -25.77 -0.61 6.73
C ASP A 104 -24.97 0.09 5.64
N LYS A 105 -25.60 0.37 4.50
CA LYS A 105 -24.92 1.01 3.35
C LYS A 105 -24.67 2.51 3.57
N ASP A 106 -25.39 3.13 4.48
CA ASP A 106 -25.22 4.54 4.86
C ASP A 106 -24.15 4.72 5.95
N GLN A 107 -23.70 3.62 6.60
CA GLN A 107 -22.60 3.67 7.56
C GLN A 107 -21.32 4.18 6.90
N PRO A 108 -20.65 5.21 7.44
CA PRO A 108 -19.36 5.64 6.93
C PRO A 108 -18.33 4.51 7.03
N PHE A 109 -17.39 4.48 6.10
CA PHE A 109 -16.40 3.42 6.08
C PHE A 109 -14.97 3.97 5.98
N PHE A 110 -14.04 3.17 6.45
CA PHE A 110 -12.62 3.30 6.25
C PHE A 110 -12.06 1.95 5.73
N ALA A 111 -11.45 1.94 4.57
CA ALA A 111 -10.98 0.70 3.96
C ALA A 111 -9.53 0.81 3.48
N ILE A 112 -8.69 -0.11 3.93
CA ILE A 112 -7.33 -0.27 3.39
C ILE A 112 -7.30 -1.47 2.43
N HIS A 113 -6.81 -1.24 1.23
CA HIS A 113 -6.48 -2.28 0.26
C HIS A 113 -4.97 -2.34 0.05
N ASN A 114 -4.35 -3.48 0.37
CA ASN A 114 -2.91 -3.67 0.26
C ASN A 114 -2.59 -4.47 -1.00
N PHE A 115 -2.02 -3.82 -2.00
CA PHE A 115 -1.58 -4.46 -3.23
C PHE A 115 -0.12 -4.92 -3.08
N THR A 116 0.10 -6.23 -3.02
CA THR A 116 1.44 -6.83 -2.86
C THR A 116 2.06 -7.27 -4.17
N VAL A 117 1.40 -7.01 -5.29
CA VAL A 117 1.85 -7.43 -6.62
C VAL A 117 3.17 -6.78 -7.03
N SER A 118 3.44 -5.55 -6.57
CA SER A 118 4.70 -4.82 -6.80
C SER A 118 5.78 -5.07 -5.74
N HIS A 119 5.52 -5.98 -4.77
CA HIS A 119 6.49 -6.35 -3.75
C HIS A 119 7.75 -6.98 -4.37
N GLU A 120 8.91 -6.81 -3.75
CA GLU A 120 10.21 -7.31 -4.23
C GLU A 120 10.20 -8.80 -4.59
N SER A 121 9.46 -9.63 -3.86
CA SER A 121 9.32 -11.07 -4.14
C SER A 121 8.67 -11.40 -5.49
N GLN A 122 8.05 -10.42 -6.13
CA GLN A 122 7.37 -10.58 -7.42
C GLN A 122 8.26 -10.20 -8.62
N ILE A 123 9.36 -9.46 -8.39
CA ILE A 123 10.23 -8.96 -9.47
C ILE A 123 10.90 -10.09 -10.26
N ARG A 124 11.21 -11.21 -9.59
CA ARG A 124 11.87 -12.38 -10.22
C ARG A 124 10.97 -13.62 -10.27
N LYS A 125 9.69 -13.46 -9.97
CA LYS A 125 8.74 -14.57 -10.04
C LYS A 125 8.49 -14.97 -11.49
N ARG A 126 8.52 -16.25 -11.79
CA ARG A 126 8.28 -16.84 -13.12
C ARG A 126 7.19 -17.92 -13.03
N PRO A 127 6.37 -18.12 -14.09
CA PRO A 127 6.33 -17.28 -15.29
C PRO A 127 5.72 -15.91 -15.02
N HIS A 128 6.00 -14.88 -15.85
CA HIS A 128 5.27 -13.61 -15.84
C HIS A 128 4.99 -13.17 -17.31
N GLN A 129 3.95 -12.38 -17.48
CA GLN A 129 3.66 -11.77 -18.76
C GLN A 129 4.50 -10.50 -18.91
N GLN A 130 5.36 -10.45 -19.91
CA GLN A 130 6.18 -9.28 -20.21
C GLN A 130 5.33 -8.24 -20.96
N ILE A 131 5.25 -7.04 -20.41
CA ILE A 131 4.57 -5.88 -21.00
C ILE A 131 5.61 -4.86 -21.46
N HIS A 132 6.60 -4.57 -20.61
CA HIS A 132 7.66 -3.61 -20.90
C HIS A 132 8.88 -4.32 -21.49
N GLU A 133 9.37 -3.79 -22.59
CA GLU A 133 10.57 -4.32 -23.28
C GLU A 133 11.83 -3.94 -22.48
N PRO A 134 12.67 -4.92 -22.05
CA PRO A 134 13.86 -4.63 -21.25
C PRO A 134 14.84 -3.65 -21.90
N ALA A 135 14.96 -3.68 -23.22
CA ALA A 135 15.81 -2.75 -23.97
C ALA A 135 15.37 -1.27 -23.85
N LYS A 136 14.09 -1.03 -23.59
CA LYS A 136 13.51 0.33 -23.51
C LYS A 136 13.32 0.86 -22.08
N VAL A 137 13.55 0.02 -21.05
CA VAL A 137 13.40 0.49 -19.69
C VAL A 137 14.54 1.42 -19.29
N ARG A 138 14.22 2.42 -18.47
CA ARG A 138 15.24 3.24 -17.84
C ARG A 138 15.81 2.51 -16.64
N VAL A 139 17.13 2.31 -16.66
CA VAL A 139 17.90 1.85 -15.52
C VAL A 139 18.40 3.08 -14.75
N PRO A 140 18.16 3.19 -13.42
CA PRO A 140 18.74 4.26 -12.62
C PRO A 140 20.26 4.26 -12.67
N ALA A 141 20.89 5.43 -12.66
CA ALA A 141 22.33 5.58 -12.79
C ALA A 141 23.18 4.88 -11.71
N TYR A 142 22.56 4.52 -10.59
CA TYR A 142 23.21 3.78 -9.51
C TYR A 142 23.17 2.25 -9.69
N HIS A 143 22.52 1.75 -10.74
CA HIS A 143 22.53 0.33 -11.12
C HIS A 143 23.41 0.11 -12.37
N PRO A 144 24.08 -1.04 -12.49
CA PRO A 144 24.75 -1.40 -13.74
C PRO A 144 23.71 -1.60 -14.84
N ASP A 145 24.02 -1.06 -16.02
CA ASP A 145 23.16 -1.21 -17.19
C ASP A 145 23.51 -2.48 -17.96
N VAL A 146 23.01 -3.61 -17.44
CA VAL A 146 23.20 -4.95 -18.02
C VAL A 146 21.83 -5.62 -18.24
N SER A 147 21.79 -6.67 -19.05
CA SER A 147 20.56 -7.37 -19.46
C SER A 147 19.71 -7.83 -18.28
N GLU A 148 20.34 -8.37 -17.24
CA GLU A 148 19.69 -8.90 -16.06
C GLU A 148 18.98 -7.78 -15.25
N VAL A 149 19.64 -6.65 -15.09
CA VAL A 149 19.09 -5.49 -14.39
C VAL A 149 17.96 -4.86 -15.21
N ARG A 150 18.11 -4.79 -16.53
CA ARG A 150 17.02 -4.33 -17.41
C ARG A 150 15.80 -5.23 -17.34
N GLN A 151 16.00 -6.56 -17.28
CA GLN A 151 14.92 -7.54 -17.13
C GLN A 151 14.21 -7.36 -15.79
N ASP A 152 14.94 -7.18 -14.70
CA ASP A 152 14.33 -6.95 -13.36
C ASP A 152 13.51 -5.66 -13.34
N TRP A 153 14.01 -4.57 -13.94
CA TRP A 153 13.27 -3.31 -14.04
C TRP A 153 12.03 -3.43 -14.94
N ALA A 154 12.15 -4.14 -16.08
CA ALA A 154 10.99 -4.38 -16.95
C ALA A 154 9.88 -5.12 -16.20
N GLN A 155 10.23 -6.20 -15.51
CA GLN A 155 9.24 -6.94 -14.71
C GLN A 155 8.68 -6.10 -13.55
N TYR A 156 9.48 -5.25 -12.93
CA TYR A 156 8.96 -4.34 -11.91
C TYR A 156 7.91 -3.38 -12.50
N TYR A 157 8.14 -2.81 -13.68
CA TYR A 157 7.16 -1.96 -14.36
C TYR A 157 5.92 -2.75 -14.79
N ASP A 158 6.07 -4.00 -15.24
CA ASP A 158 4.95 -4.88 -15.51
C ASP A 158 4.05 -5.05 -14.27
N LYS A 159 4.70 -5.24 -13.10
CA LYS A 159 3.98 -5.37 -11.82
C LYS A 159 3.30 -4.07 -11.36
N LEU A 160 3.86 -2.91 -11.71
CA LEU A 160 3.20 -1.63 -11.47
C LEU A 160 1.97 -1.45 -12.37
N THR A 161 2.04 -1.87 -13.63
CA THR A 161 0.90 -1.85 -14.55
C THR A 161 -0.22 -2.82 -14.10
N GLU A 162 0.17 -4.01 -13.60
CA GLU A 162 -0.78 -4.95 -13.00
C GLU A 162 -1.45 -4.36 -11.74
N MET A 163 -0.68 -3.70 -10.89
CA MET A 163 -1.20 -3.02 -9.70
C MET A 163 -2.15 -1.87 -10.07
N ASP A 164 -1.82 -1.07 -11.08
CA ASP A 164 -2.66 0.03 -11.55
C ASP A 164 -4.05 -0.47 -11.95
N LYS A 165 -4.12 -1.62 -12.63
CA LYS A 165 -5.40 -2.25 -12.98
C LYS A 165 -6.19 -2.63 -11.73
N MET A 166 -5.53 -3.21 -10.72
CA MET A 166 -6.20 -3.57 -9.45
C MET A 166 -6.71 -2.34 -8.71
N VAL A 167 -5.99 -1.21 -8.77
CA VAL A 167 -6.46 0.09 -8.24
C VAL A 167 -7.67 0.56 -9.04
N GLY A 168 -7.60 0.52 -10.38
CA GLY A 168 -8.71 0.88 -11.25
C GLY A 168 -10.00 0.12 -10.94
N ASP A 169 -9.91 -1.19 -10.68
CA ASP A 169 -11.06 -2.01 -10.28
C ASP A 169 -11.71 -1.50 -8.97
N LYS A 170 -10.92 -0.97 -8.03
CA LYS A 170 -11.45 -0.39 -6.78
C LYS A 170 -12.06 0.98 -6.99
N LEU A 171 -11.44 1.83 -7.79
CA LEU A 171 -12.00 3.13 -8.15
C LEU A 171 -13.33 2.99 -8.88
N LYS A 172 -13.39 2.08 -9.85
CA LYS A 172 -14.61 1.76 -10.56
C LYS A 172 -15.72 1.26 -9.63
N LEU A 173 -15.40 0.40 -8.67
CA LEU A 173 -16.38 -0.08 -7.69
C LEU A 173 -16.95 1.04 -6.83
N LEU A 174 -16.14 2.05 -6.45
CA LEU A 174 -16.62 3.23 -5.74
C LEU A 174 -17.57 4.07 -6.60
N GLU A 175 -17.23 4.26 -7.88
CA GLU A 175 -18.09 4.98 -8.85
C GLU A 175 -19.42 4.25 -9.05
N GLU A 176 -19.40 2.93 -9.28
CA GLU A 176 -20.59 2.10 -9.49
C GLU A 176 -21.54 2.11 -8.27
N GLN A 177 -21.01 2.35 -7.07
CA GLN A 177 -21.78 2.47 -5.84
C GLN A 177 -22.22 3.90 -5.51
N GLY A 178 -21.86 4.87 -6.34
CA GLY A 178 -22.16 6.29 -6.09
C GLY A 178 -21.44 6.88 -4.89
N LEU A 179 -20.28 6.32 -4.50
CA LEU A 179 -19.52 6.72 -3.31
C LEU A 179 -18.29 7.56 -3.63
N ALA A 180 -17.95 7.72 -4.91
CA ALA A 180 -16.69 8.32 -5.33
C ALA A 180 -16.57 9.80 -4.90
N ASP A 181 -17.64 10.58 -4.98
CA ASP A 181 -17.64 12.01 -4.68
C ASP A 181 -17.57 12.28 -3.16
N ASP A 182 -18.01 11.33 -2.33
CA ASP A 182 -18.00 11.45 -0.87
C ASP A 182 -16.85 10.65 -0.22
N THR A 183 -15.88 10.17 -1.01
CA THR A 183 -14.77 9.37 -0.50
C THR A 183 -13.43 10.05 -0.76
N ILE A 184 -12.65 10.28 0.31
CA ILE A 184 -11.25 10.69 0.20
C ILE A 184 -10.40 9.45 -0.08
N ILE A 185 -9.64 9.48 -1.19
CA ILE A 185 -8.81 8.37 -1.63
C ILE A 185 -7.34 8.73 -1.44
N PHE A 186 -6.62 7.88 -0.68
CA PHE A 186 -5.18 7.96 -0.52
C PHE A 186 -4.52 6.79 -1.25
N TYR A 187 -3.59 7.09 -2.14
CA TYR A 187 -2.72 6.10 -2.74
C TYR A 187 -1.26 6.40 -2.37
N PHE A 188 -0.56 5.42 -1.83
CA PHE A 188 0.85 5.58 -1.44
C PHE A 188 1.57 4.23 -1.38
N GLY A 189 2.90 4.25 -1.54
CA GLY A 189 3.76 3.11 -1.19
C GLY A 189 4.20 3.21 0.27
N ASP A 190 4.29 2.08 0.96
CA ASP A 190 4.66 2.06 2.38
C ASP A 190 6.14 2.43 2.62
N HIS A 191 7.05 2.15 1.67
CA HIS A 191 8.49 2.44 1.84
C HIS A 191 9.29 2.56 0.53
N GLY A 192 8.66 2.68 -0.63
CA GLY A 192 9.31 2.79 -1.93
C GLY A 192 9.50 1.44 -2.65
N SER A 193 10.25 1.46 -3.77
CA SER A 193 10.41 0.29 -4.63
C SER A 193 11.23 -0.82 -3.98
N GLY A 194 10.92 -2.08 -4.30
CA GLY A 194 11.64 -3.26 -3.83
C GLY A 194 12.98 -3.53 -4.53
N MET A 195 13.55 -2.54 -5.21
CA MET A 195 14.82 -2.66 -5.93
C MET A 195 16.01 -2.33 -5.02
N PRO A 196 17.22 -2.90 -5.26
CA PRO A 196 18.42 -2.56 -4.51
C PRO A 196 18.68 -1.04 -4.50
N ARG A 197 19.20 -0.52 -3.39
CA ARG A 197 19.43 0.92 -3.13
C ARG A 197 18.17 1.79 -3.05
N SER A 198 16.98 1.23 -3.21
CA SER A 198 15.72 1.96 -2.96
C SER A 198 15.13 1.59 -1.61
N LYS A 199 15.18 0.31 -1.27
CA LYS A 199 14.60 -0.23 -0.04
C LYS A 199 15.65 -0.77 0.94
N ARG A 200 16.79 -1.30 0.45
CA ARG A 200 17.85 -1.92 1.24
C ARG A 200 19.22 -1.49 0.78
#